data_60c4e884faeaf1927d25059f759a5acf
#
_entry.id   60c4e884faeaf1927d25059f759a5acf
#
_cell.length_a   1.000
_cell.length_b   1.000
_cell.length_c   1.000
_cell.angle_alpha   90.00
_cell.angle_beta   90.00
_cell.angle_gamma   90.00
#
_symmetry.space_group_name_H-M   'P 1'
#
loop_
_entity.id
_entity.type
_entity.pdbx_description
1 polymer ?
#
loop_
_entity_poly.entity_id
_entity_poly.type
_entity_poly.pdbx_seq_one_letter_code
_entity_poly.pdbx_strand_id
1 'polypeptide(L)'
;MKLISLVFSFKNEESNLKELVTRVHLSLKDLNNWNYELIFVNDQSSDDSEKILLELQKNYPITIINMSRTFGEMPCFLAGFKNISGDVMVYMPSDLQDPPELIPDLISEYEKGFDVVHTVRTKRLGESKIKMILTSMAYKIINYFADINLPVNAGDFKLISKRALKNILNQKEFRPYMRGLSVWVGYKQAYVNYIRQPRFSGEKKYPLFGSGPIKEFINGITSYSLKPLYIGLFLGFLSFLIAIVILIYSLYLKINGSSVPGLALVYITISFFSGSILFSLGILGIYVARIFEETRSRENYVIKEIIKPNSKNE
;
A
#
# COMPACT_ATOMS: atom_id res chain seq x y z
N MET A 1 3.85 -26.23 19.33
CA MET A 1 2.82 -25.73 18.43
C MET A 1 3.35 -24.46 17.74
N LYS A 2 3.05 -24.26 16.46
CA LYS A 2 3.38 -23.01 15.76
C LYS A 2 2.36 -21.93 16.13
N LEU A 3 2.76 -20.65 16.01
CA LEU A 3 1.93 -19.51 16.38
C LEU A 3 1.66 -18.61 15.17
N ILE A 4 0.40 -18.25 14.97
CA ILE A 4 -0.06 -17.28 13.96
C ILE A 4 -0.30 -15.94 14.66
N SER A 5 0.34 -14.88 14.21
CA SER A 5 0.01 -13.51 14.61
C SER A 5 -0.91 -12.87 13.58
N LEU A 6 -2.13 -12.55 13.97
CA LEU A 6 -3.08 -11.85 13.11
C LEU A 6 -3.07 -10.36 13.47
N VAL A 7 -2.75 -9.51 12.50
CA VAL A 7 -2.64 -8.07 12.68
C VAL A 7 -3.76 -7.34 11.96
N PHE A 8 -4.48 -6.52 12.70
CA PHE A 8 -5.61 -5.72 12.23
C PHE A 8 -5.37 -4.25 12.54
N SER A 9 -5.55 -3.38 11.56
CA SER A 9 -5.62 -1.94 11.78
C SER A 9 -7.09 -1.51 11.78
N PHE A 10 -7.50 -0.68 12.73
CA PHE A 10 -8.87 -0.20 12.79
C PHE A 10 -8.96 1.27 13.22
N LYS A 11 -10.02 1.91 12.74
CA LYS A 11 -10.48 3.23 13.19
C LYS A 11 -11.98 3.29 13.01
N ASN A 12 -12.71 3.46 14.12
CA ASN A 12 -14.17 3.52 14.14
C ASN A 12 -14.81 2.32 13.43
N GLU A 13 -14.61 1.13 13.99
CA GLU A 13 -15.09 -0.14 13.44
C GLU A 13 -15.93 -0.94 14.47
N GLU A 14 -16.56 -0.26 15.43
CA GLU A 14 -17.32 -0.88 16.51
C GLU A 14 -18.33 -1.93 16.04
N SER A 15 -18.97 -1.70 14.88
CA SER A 15 -19.96 -2.60 14.30
C SER A 15 -19.37 -3.87 13.67
N ASN A 16 -18.05 -3.90 13.39
CA ASN A 16 -17.40 -4.98 12.67
C ASN A 16 -16.55 -5.87 13.59
N LEU A 17 -16.00 -5.34 14.69
CA LEU A 17 -14.97 -6.01 15.49
C LEU A 17 -15.44 -7.32 16.12
N LYS A 18 -16.66 -7.38 16.67
CA LYS A 18 -17.20 -8.59 17.29
C LYS A 18 -17.35 -9.73 16.28
N GLU A 19 -17.92 -9.43 15.12
CA GLU A 19 -18.06 -10.39 14.03
C GLU A 19 -16.70 -10.83 13.50
N LEU A 20 -15.77 -9.91 13.31
CA LEU A 20 -14.42 -10.21 12.86
C LEU A 20 -13.70 -11.20 13.79
N VAL A 21 -13.67 -10.93 15.09
CA VAL A 21 -13.04 -11.83 16.08
C VAL A 21 -13.70 -13.19 16.08
N THR A 22 -15.03 -13.25 16.02
CA THR A 22 -15.78 -14.51 15.99
C THR A 22 -15.44 -15.32 14.76
N ARG A 23 -15.46 -14.71 13.57
CA ARG A 23 -15.17 -15.41 12.31
C ARG A 23 -13.70 -15.86 12.23
N VAL A 24 -12.77 -15.04 12.70
CA VAL A 24 -11.35 -15.43 12.81
C VAL A 24 -11.20 -16.64 13.72
N HIS A 25 -11.80 -16.62 14.91
CA HIS A 25 -11.74 -17.76 15.83
C HIS A 25 -12.30 -19.04 15.21
N LEU A 26 -13.46 -18.95 14.57
CA LEU A 26 -14.08 -20.09 13.90
C LEU A 26 -13.24 -20.65 12.76
N SER A 27 -12.61 -19.77 11.97
CA SER A 27 -11.75 -20.19 10.85
C SER A 27 -10.46 -20.89 11.30
N LEU A 28 -10.00 -20.63 12.51
CA LEU A 28 -8.77 -21.22 13.07
C LEU A 28 -9.02 -22.45 13.95
N LYS A 29 -10.27 -22.71 14.33
CA LYS A 29 -10.66 -23.75 15.28
C LYS A 29 -10.16 -25.16 14.90
N ASP A 30 -10.13 -25.46 13.61
CA ASP A 30 -9.78 -26.79 13.11
C ASP A 30 -8.28 -26.93 12.78
N LEU A 31 -7.47 -25.89 13.02
CA LEU A 31 -6.02 -25.93 12.82
C LEU A 31 -5.30 -26.50 14.05
N ASN A 32 -5.35 -27.80 14.22
CA ASN A 32 -4.87 -28.51 15.44
C ASN A 32 -3.39 -28.29 15.81
N ASN A 33 -2.53 -27.88 14.86
CA ASN A 33 -1.10 -27.69 15.08
C ASN A 33 -0.71 -26.21 15.27
N TRP A 34 -1.67 -25.30 15.28
CA TRP A 34 -1.48 -23.86 15.31
C TRP A 34 -2.21 -23.20 16.47
N ASN A 35 -1.50 -22.40 17.22
CA ASN A 35 -2.08 -21.40 18.11
C ASN A 35 -2.16 -20.05 17.38
N TYR A 36 -2.87 -19.10 17.94
CA TYR A 36 -2.96 -17.76 17.37
C TYR A 36 -2.96 -16.68 18.45
N GLU A 37 -2.52 -15.49 18.06
CA GLU A 37 -2.69 -14.23 18.78
C GLU A 37 -3.33 -13.19 17.85
N LEU A 38 -4.13 -12.29 18.40
CA LEU A 38 -4.81 -11.21 17.70
C LEU A 38 -4.21 -9.87 18.13
N ILE A 39 -3.68 -9.11 17.20
CA ILE A 39 -3.07 -7.80 17.46
C ILE A 39 -3.91 -6.76 16.75
N PHE A 40 -4.65 -5.97 17.53
CA PHE A 40 -5.49 -4.89 17.05
C PHE A 40 -4.80 -3.54 17.27
N VAL A 41 -4.56 -2.79 16.18
CA VAL A 41 -3.92 -1.47 16.24
C VAL A 41 -4.96 -0.39 16.02
N ASN A 42 -5.23 0.38 17.05
CA ASN A 42 -6.21 1.46 17.10
C ASN A 42 -5.61 2.78 16.59
N ASP A 43 -6.06 3.25 15.43
CA ASP A 43 -5.67 4.55 14.85
C ASP A 43 -6.47 5.70 15.43
N GLN A 44 -6.54 5.78 16.77
CA GLN A 44 -7.27 6.79 17.52
C GLN A 44 -8.77 6.81 17.18
N SER A 45 -9.46 5.68 17.42
CA SER A 45 -10.92 5.61 17.30
C SER A 45 -11.60 6.52 18.32
N SER A 46 -12.76 7.07 17.93
CA SER A 46 -13.61 7.93 18.76
C SER A 46 -14.93 7.27 19.15
N ASP A 47 -15.19 6.05 18.64
CA ASP A 47 -16.36 5.22 18.94
C ASP A 47 -16.04 4.18 20.04
N ASP A 48 -16.93 3.24 20.27
CA ASP A 48 -16.77 2.20 21.29
C ASP A 48 -15.88 1.02 20.86
N SER A 49 -15.15 1.12 19.74
CA SER A 49 -14.27 0.05 19.23
C SER A 49 -13.30 -0.48 20.27
N GLU A 50 -12.64 0.38 21.04
CA GLU A 50 -11.67 -0.04 22.07
C GLU A 50 -12.35 -0.78 23.21
N LYS A 51 -13.49 -0.33 23.70
CA LYS A 51 -14.27 -0.98 24.76
C LYS A 51 -14.70 -2.38 24.35
N ILE A 52 -15.16 -2.54 23.11
CA ILE A 52 -15.54 -3.84 22.54
C ILE A 52 -14.36 -4.81 22.54
N LEU A 53 -13.17 -4.35 22.13
CA LEU A 53 -11.97 -5.20 22.15
C LEU A 53 -11.53 -5.58 23.56
N LEU A 54 -11.64 -4.68 24.54
CA LEU A 54 -11.36 -4.97 25.96
C LEU A 54 -12.33 -6.03 26.53
N GLU A 55 -13.59 -6.01 26.09
CA GLU A 55 -14.54 -7.06 26.49
C GLU A 55 -14.20 -8.40 25.83
N LEU A 56 -13.87 -8.40 24.55
CA LEU A 56 -13.50 -9.61 23.80
C LEU A 56 -12.15 -10.21 24.31
N GLN A 57 -11.24 -9.39 24.81
CA GLN A 57 -9.97 -9.81 25.38
C GLN A 57 -10.12 -10.77 26.56
N LYS A 58 -11.27 -10.77 27.26
CA LYS A 58 -11.56 -11.72 28.35
C LYS A 58 -11.63 -13.15 27.87
N ASN A 59 -11.97 -13.38 26.59
CA ASN A 59 -12.21 -14.70 25.99
C ASN A 59 -11.24 -15.05 24.87
N TYR A 60 -10.51 -14.07 24.31
CA TYR A 60 -9.64 -14.25 23.16
C TYR A 60 -8.25 -13.66 23.43
N PRO A 61 -7.18 -14.19 22.84
CA PRO A 61 -5.80 -13.70 23.02
C PRO A 61 -5.56 -12.40 22.23
N ILE A 62 -6.19 -11.32 22.67
CA ILE A 62 -6.17 -10.01 22.00
C ILE A 62 -5.13 -9.10 22.66
N THR A 63 -4.22 -8.56 21.88
CA THR A 63 -3.38 -7.42 22.24
C THR A 63 -3.89 -6.18 21.53
N ILE A 64 -4.10 -5.09 22.27
CA ILE A 64 -4.54 -3.81 21.71
C ILE A 64 -3.38 -2.83 21.75
N ILE A 65 -3.06 -2.22 20.63
CA ILE A 65 -2.02 -1.19 20.49
C ILE A 65 -2.72 0.13 20.18
N ASN A 66 -2.69 1.07 21.09
CA ASN A 66 -3.25 2.41 20.92
C ASN A 66 -2.20 3.36 20.36
N MET A 67 -2.49 3.98 19.23
CA MET A 67 -1.64 4.99 18.62
C MET A 67 -1.82 6.35 19.32
N SER A 68 -0.77 7.16 19.40
CA SER A 68 -0.82 8.47 20.08
C SER A 68 -1.69 9.51 19.36
N ARG A 69 -1.85 9.36 18.05
CA ARG A 69 -2.74 10.13 17.17
C ARG A 69 -3.10 9.31 15.95
N THR A 70 -3.95 9.81 15.08
CA THR A 70 -4.18 9.20 13.75
C THR A 70 -2.93 9.29 12.88
N PHE A 71 -2.43 8.12 12.45
CA PHE A 71 -1.28 7.96 11.56
C PHE A 71 -1.66 7.39 10.20
N GLY A 72 -2.80 6.68 10.12
CA GLY A 72 -3.26 5.96 8.94
C GLY A 72 -2.99 4.46 9.00
N GLU A 73 -3.53 3.73 8.05
CA GLU A 73 -3.58 2.27 8.04
C GLU A 73 -2.19 1.61 8.04
N MET A 74 -1.28 2.07 7.15
CA MET A 74 0.04 1.45 7.01
C MET A 74 0.93 1.61 8.25
N PRO A 75 1.06 2.79 8.87
CA PRO A 75 1.77 2.93 10.14
C PRO A 75 1.20 2.06 11.27
N CYS A 76 -0.13 1.86 11.30
CA CYS A 76 -0.75 0.95 12.26
C CYS A 76 -0.35 -0.50 12.00
N PHE A 77 -0.35 -0.95 10.75
CA PHE A 77 0.16 -2.29 10.42
C PHE A 77 1.62 -2.44 10.82
N LEU A 78 2.50 -1.47 10.56
CA LEU A 78 3.90 -1.52 10.98
C LEU A 78 4.06 -1.62 12.49
N ALA A 79 3.22 -0.91 13.26
CA ALA A 79 3.21 -1.03 14.72
C ALA A 79 2.83 -2.46 15.15
N GLY A 80 1.81 -3.04 14.51
CA GLY A 80 1.42 -4.43 14.74
C GLY A 80 2.53 -5.42 14.36
N PHE A 81 3.15 -5.27 13.19
CA PHE A 81 4.21 -6.16 12.68
C PHE A 81 5.44 -6.23 13.59
N LYS A 82 5.80 -5.13 14.24
CA LYS A 82 6.91 -5.11 15.21
C LYS A 82 6.56 -5.77 16.55
N ASN A 83 5.29 -6.02 16.82
CA ASN A 83 4.79 -6.58 18.08
C ASN A 83 4.27 -8.02 17.95
N ILE A 84 4.55 -8.73 16.87
CA ILE A 84 4.17 -10.12 16.68
C ILE A 84 5.10 -11.05 17.47
N SER A 85 4.55 -12.18 17.96
CA SER A 85 5.32 -13.28 18.56
C SER A 85 5.41 -14.50 17.62
N GLY A 86 4.47 -14.63 16.69
CA GLY A 86 4.25 -15.81 15.87
C GLY A 86 5.35 -16.18 14.88
N ASP A 87 5.25 -17.40 14.37
CA ASP A 87 6.11 -17.95 13.30
C ASP A 87 5.71 -17.41 11.94
N VAL A 88 4.44 -17.04 11.79
CA VAL A 88 3.85 -16.39 10.62
C VAL A 88 2.99 -15.23 11.05
N MET A 89 2.90 -14.25 10.20
CA MET A 89 2.01 -13.11 10.33
C MET A 89 0.98 -13.12 9.21
N VAL A 90 -0.28 -12.93 9.59
CA VAL A 90 -1.36 -12.62 8.65
C VAL A 90 -1.86 -11.22 8.97
N TYR A 91 -1.92 -10.33 8.01
CA TYR A 91 -2.54 -9.03 8.22
C TYR A 91 -3.67 -8.77 7.24
N MET A 92 -4.70 -8.11 7.72
CA MET A 92 -5.89 -7.80 6.94
C MET A 92 -6.63 -6.58 7.51
N PRO A 93 -7.38 -5.84 6.67
CA PRO A 93 -8.29 -4.80 7.14
C PRO A 93 -9.40 -5.35 8.04
N SER A 94 -9.90 -4.53 8.96
CA SER A 94 -10.95 -4.89 9.93
C SER A 94 -12.39 -4.75 9.41
N ASP A 95 -12.58 -4.43 8.11
CA ASP A 95 -13.89 -4.09 7.51
C ASP A 95 -14.69 -5.28 6.97
N LEU A 96 -14.19 -6.51 7.19
CA LEU A 96 -14.79 -7.78 6.73
C LEU A 96 -15.04 -7.89 5.23
N GLN A 97 -14.43 -7.05 4.41
CA GLN A 97 -14.47 -7.20 2.95
C GLN A 97 -13.59 -8.36 2.46
N ASP A 98 -12.53 -8.63 3.17
CA ASP A 98 -11.60 -9.73 2.93
C ASP A 98 -11.98 -10.85 3.95
N PRO A 99 -12.42 -12.06 3.51
CA PRO A 99 -13.01 -13.07 4.39
C PRO A 99 -11.94 -13.78 5.25
N PRO A 100 -12.08 -13.79 6.59
CA PRO A 100 -11.16 -14.51 7.47
C PRO A 100 -11.07 -16.02 7.21
N GLU A 101 -12.09 -16.60 6.60
CA GLU A 101 -12.18 -18.01 6.23
C GLU A 101 -11.08 -18.48 5.27
N LEU A 102 -10.35 -17.54 4.64
CA LEU A 102 -9.19 -17.85 3.79
C LEU A 102 -7.90 -18.08 4.59
N ILE A 103 -7.87 -17.78 5.89
CA ILE A 103 -6.65 -17.92 6.68
C ILE A 103 -6.11 -19.35 6.66
N PRO A 104 -6.94 -20.42 6.78
CA PRO A 104 -6.46 -21.79 6.65
C PRO A 104 -5.78 -22.08 5.30
N ASP A 105 -6.31 -21.53 4.20
CA ASP A 105 -5.70 -21.71 2.87
C ASP A 105 -4.33 -21.03 2.80
N LEU A 106 -4.18 -19.84 3.40
CA LEU A 106 -2.89 -19.17 3.49
C LEU A 106 -1.86 -19.98 4.29
N ILE A 107 -2.30 -20.58 5.41
CA ILE A 107 -1.46 -21.45 6.23
C ILE A 107 -1.07 -22.71 5.46
N SER A 108 -1.99 -23.32 4.73
CA SER A 108 -1.71 -24.49 3.88
C SER A 108 -0.61 -24.20 2.85
N GLU A 109 -0.65 -23.03 2.19
CA GLU A 109 0.41 -22.63 1.27
C GLU A 109 1.75 -22.39 1.99
N TYR A 110 1.74 -21.78 3.18
CA TYR A 110 2.94 -21.65 4.00
C TYR A 110 3.55 -23.03 4.36
N GLU A 111 2.73 -24.01 4.71
CA GLU A 111 3.18 -25.38 5.02
C GLU A 111 3.81 -26.09 3.81
N LYS A 112 3.44 -25.71 2.58
CA LYS A 112 4.09 -26.16 1.33
C LYS A 112 5.46 -25.47 1.09
N GLY A 113 5.87 -24.56 1.97
CA GLY A 113 7.17 -23.89 1.94
C GLY A 113 7.18 -22.53 1.23
N PHE A 114 6.02 -21.89 1.05
CA PHE A 114 5.91 -20.51 0.58
C PHE A 114 6.01 -19.53 1.75
N ASP A 115 6.83 -18.49 1.61
CA ASP A 115 7.07 -17.51 2.67
C ASP A 115 6.12 -16.32 2.63
N VAL A 116 5.63 -16.00 1.44
CA VAL A 116 4.67 -14.92 1.22
C VAL A 116 3.50 -15.48 0.45
N VAL A 117 2.31 -15.39 1.03
CA VAL A 117 1.07 -15.85 0.38
C VAL A 117 0.16 -14.65 0.17
N HIS A 118 0.01 -14.26 -1.08
CA HIS A 118 -0.83 -13.16 -1.50
C HIS A 118 -2.26 -13.61 -1.71
N THR A 119 -3.23 -12.80 -1.30
CA THR A 119 -4.61 -12.98 -1.74
C THR A 119 -4.88 -12.14 -2.98
N VAL A 120 -5.51 -12.74 -3.99
CA VAL A 120 -5.82 -12.10 -5.28
C VAL A 120 -7.33 -12.03 -5.48
N ARG A 121 -7.84 -10.83 -5.68
CA ARG A 121 -9.27 -10.57 -5.87
C ARG A 121 -9.69 -10.91 -7.29
N THR A 122 -10.39 -12.02 -7.50
CA THR A 122 -10.94 -12.40 -8.82
C THR A 122 -12.15 -11.56 -9.20
N LYS A 123 -13.00 -11.24 -8.21
CA LYS A 123 -14.17 -10.36 -8.35
C LYS A 123 -14.27 -9.43 -7.14
N ARG A 124 -14.88 -8.28 -7.33
CA ARG A 124 -15.16 -7.29 -6.28
C ARG A 124 -16.66 -6.98 -6.31
N LEU A 125 -17.40 -7.54 -5.37
CA LEU A 125 -18.83 -7.29 -5.27
C LEU A 125 -19.08 -5.88 -4.74
N GLY A 126 -20.03 -5.16 -5.37
CA GLY A 126 -20.39 -3.80 -4.96
C GLY A 126 -19.46 -2.68 -5.45
N GLU A 127 -18.46 -2.97 -6.31
CA GLU A 127 -17.64 -1.92 -6.96
C GLU A 127 -18.11 -1.66 -8.39
N SER A 128 -18.00 -0.38 -8.84
CA SER A 128 -18.35 0.01 -10.22
C SER A 128 -17.31 -0.54 -11.21
N LYS A 129 -17.78 -0.89 -12.43
CA LYS A 129 -16.91 -1.37 -13.53
C LYS A 129 -15.82 -0.34 -13.89
N ILE A 130 -16.14 0.96 -13.85
CA ILE A 130 -15.20 2.04 -14.12
C ILE A 130 -14.05 2.02 -13.10
N LYS A 131 -14.37 1.88 -11.81
CA LYS A 131 -13.35 1.79 -10.75
C LYS A 131 -12.43 0.58 -10.96
N MET A 132 -12.98 -0.56 -11.36
CA MET A 132 -12.20 -1.77 -11.63
C MET A 132 -11.24 -1.57 -12.82
N ILE A 133 -11.70 -0.96 -13.91
CA ILE A 133 -10.88 -0.65 -15.09
C ILE A 133 -9.74 0.30 -14.70
N LEU A 134 -10.06 1.42 -14.03
CA LEU A 134 -9.06 2.40 -13.60
C LEU A 134 -8.03 1.78 -12.65
N THR A 135 -8.46 0.96 -11.71
CA THR A 135 -7.54 0.24 -10.80
C THR A 135 -6.63 -0.72 -11.57
N SER A 136 -7.18 -1.48 -12.53
CA SER A 136 -6.38 -2.40 -13.36
C SER A 136 -5.37 -1.65 -14.22
N MET A 137 -5.76 -0.51 -14.81
CA MET A 137 -4.85 0.36 -15.55
C MET A 137 -3.73 0.90 -14.65
N ALA A 138 -4.06 1.36 -13.44
CA ALA A 138 -3.07 1.84 -12.48
C ALA A 138 -2.04 0.75 -12.14
N TYR A 139 -2.46 -0.49 -11.87
CA TYR A 139 -1.53 -1.61 -11.64
C TYR A 139 -0.67 -1.92 -12.85
N LYS A 140 -1.22 -1.86 -14.08
CA LYS A 140 -0.43 -2.05 -15.31
C LYS A 140 0.64 -0.98 -15.48
N ILE A 141 0.28 0.28 -15.19
CA ILE A 141 1.23 1.40 -15.22
C ILE A 141 2.31 1.21 -14.17
N ILE A 142 1.95 0.88 -12.92
CA ILE A 142 2.92 0.60 -11.86
C ILE A 142 3.86 -0.52 -12.30
N ASN A 143 3.35 -1.66 -12.81
CA ASN A 143 4.18 -2.78 -13.26
C ASN A 143 5.07 -2.44 -14.46
N TYR A 144 4.62 -1.55 -15.36
CA TYR A 144 5.46 -1.09 -16.48
C TYR A 144 6.65 -0.25 -15.99
N PHE A 145 6.42 0.60 -15.00
CA PHE A 145 7.48 1.43 -14.42
C PHE A 145 8.30 0.67 -13.37
N ALA A 146 7.69 -0.08 -12.48
CA ALA A 146 8.37 -0.77 -11.38
C ALA A 146 9.32 -1.87 -11.89
N ASP A 147 10.43 -2.05 -11.20
CA ASP A 147 11.38 -3.12 -11.47
C ASP A 147 11.00 -4.45 -10.76
N ILE A 148 9.76 -4.52 -10.26
CA ILE A 148 9.15 -5.69 -9.61
C ILE A 148 7.79 -6.00 -10.23
N ASN A 149 7.43 -7.27 -10.32
CA ASN A 149 6.14 -7.72 -10.84
C ASN A 149 5.10 -7.78 -9.72
N LEU A 150 4.34 -6.71 -9.52
CA LEU A 150 3.25 -6.70 -8.55
C LEU A 150 2.08 -7.55 -9.04
N PRO A 151 1.56 -8.48 -8.22
CA PRO A 151 0.39 -9.24 -8.59
C PRO A 151 -0.82 -8.30 -8.74
N VAL A 152 -1.40 -8.29 -9.94
CA VAL A 152 -2.56 -7.45 -10.24
C VAL A 152 -3.73 -7.90 -9.37
N ASN A 153 -4.46 -6.95 -8.78
CA ASN A 153 -5.57 -7.19 -7.85
C ASN A 153 -5.21 -7.82 -6.49
N ALA A 154 -3.92 -8.02 -6.16
CA ALA A 154 -3.55 -8.39 -4.81
C ALA A 154 -3.87 -7.25 -3.83
N GLY A 155 -4.45 -7.63 -2.69
CA GLY A 155 -4.77 -6.72 -1.59
C GLY A 155 -3.69 -6.65 -0.52
N ASP A 156 -4.06 -6.01 0.58
CA ASP A 156 -3.23 -5.97 1.78
C ASP A 156 -3.42 -7.22 2.66
N PHE A 157 -4.49 -7.98 2.46
CA PHE A 157 -4.68 -9.28 3.09
C PHE A 157 -3.67 -10.30 2.54
N LYS A 158 -2.73 -10.75 3.39
CA LYS A 158 -1.71 -11.76 3.02
C LYS A 158 -1.05 -12.38 4.26
N LEU A 159 -0.37 -13.50 4.03
CA LEU A 159 0.51 -14.13 5.02
C LEU A 159 1.96 -13.85 4.67
N ILE A 160 2.78 -13.58 5.69
CA ILE A 160 4.24 -13.40 5.58
C ILE A 160 4.92 -14.21 6.69
N SER A 161 5.89 -15.04 6.33
CA SER A 161 6.69 -15.78 7.32
C SER A 161 7.53 -14.84 8.18
N LYS A 162 7.85 -15.24 9.39
CA LYS A 162 8.69 -14.46 10.33
C LYS A 162 10.03 -14.05 9.72
N ARG A 163 10.67 -14.95 8.94
CA ARG A 163 11.96 -14.66 8.28
C ARG A 163 11.80 -13.60 7.17
N ALA A 164 10.75 -13.68 6.37
CA ALA A 164 10.49 -12.69 5.33
C ALA A 164 10.11 -11.34 5.94
N LEU A 165 9.27 -11.34 6.97
CA LEU A 165 8.87 -10.13 7.69
C LEU A 165 10.06 -9.42 8.33
N LYS A 166 10.98 -10.15 8.95
CA LYS A 166 12.20 -9.57 9.53
C LYS A 166 13.00 -8.79 8.48
N ASN A 167 13.14 -9.34 7.26
CA ASN A 167 13.86 -8.65 6.18
C ASN A 167 13.08 -7.46 5.63
N ILE A 168 11.76 -7.52 5.59
CA ILE A 168 10.89 -6.38 5.23
C ILE A 168 11.04 -5.25 6.25
N LEU A 169 10.97 -5.55 7.55
CA LEU A 169 11.08 -4.55 8.62
C LEU A 169 12.48 -3.92 8.73
N ASN A 170 13.51 -4.62 8.25
CA ASN A 170 14.87 -4.07 8.17
C ASN A 170 15.01 -3.00 7.08
N GLN A 171 14.09 -2.92 6.12
CA GLN A 171 14.01 -1.83 5.15
C GLN A 171 13.44 -0.60 5.87
N LYS A 172 14.30 0.37 6.17
CA LYS A 172 13.94 1.57 6.93
C LYS A 172 13.27 2.63 6.04
N GLU A 173 12.26 2.23 5.27
CA GLU A 173 11.50 3.17 4.46
C GLU A 173 10.53 3.97 5.33
N PHE A 174 10.48 5.29 5.14
CA PHE A 174 9.53 6.15 5.87
C PHE A 174 8.08 5.89 5.44
N ARG A 175 7.86 5.59 4.15
CA ARG A 175 6.54 5.21 3.62
C ARG A 175 6.63 3.89 2.87
N PRO A 176 6.73 2.77 3.57
CA PRO A 176 6.89 1.48 2.92
C PRO A 176 5.65 1.13 2.10
N TYR A 177 5.86 0.76 0.84
CA TYR A 177 4.81 0.22 0.00
C TYR A 177 4.77 -1.30 0.15
N MET A 178 4.00 -1.79 1.14
CA MET A 178 4.01 -3.20 1.55
C MET A 178 3.66 -4.19 0.43
N ARG A 179 2.83 -3.77 -0.54
CA ARG A 179 2.52 -4.60 -1.72
C ARG A 179 3.78 -4.86 -2.54
N GLY A 180 4.64 -3.87 -2.67
CA GLY A 180 5.92 -3.99 -3.35
C GLY A 180 6.97 -4.69 -2.49
N LEU A 181 7.15 -4.30 -1.24
CA LEU A 181 8.14 -4.91 -0.34
C LEU A 181 7.94 -6.41 -0.16
N SER A 182 6.69 -6.87 -0.08
CA SER A 182 6.37 -8.29 0.02
C SER A 182 6.76 -9.10 -1.22
N VAL A 183 6.85 -8.47 -2.39
CA VAL A 183 7.37 -9.08 -3.63
C VAL A 183 8.89 -8.91 -3.71
N TRP A 184 9.38 -7.70 -3.43
CA TRP A 184 10.81 -7.35 -3.53
C TRP A 184 11.71 -8.20 -2.65
N VAL A 185 11.23 -8.66 -1.50
CA VAL A 185 11.99 -9.51 -0.57
C VAL A 185 12.42 -10.86 -1.17
N GLY A 186 11.85 -11.28 -2.30
CA GLY A 186 12.34 -12.34 -3.17
C GLY A 186 12.18 -13.78 -2.67
N TYR A 187 11.48 -14.00 -1.54
CA TYR A 187 11.17 -15.34 -1.05
C TYR A 187 10.11 -16.04 -1.92
N LYS A 188 9.95 -17.37 -1.74
CA LYS A 188 8.92 -18.13 -2.46
C LYS A 188 7.53 -17.59 -2.19
N GLN A 189 6.77 -17.31 -3.24
CA GLN A 189 5.46 -16.68 -3.17
C GLN A 189 4.37 -17.59 -3.73
N ALA A 190 3.20 -17.57 -3.10
CA ALA A 190 1.99 -18.24 -3.57
C ALA A 190 0.83 -17.24 -3.67
N TYR A 191 -0.23 -17.64 -4.37
CA TYR A 191 -1.40 -16.81 -4.63
C TYR A 191 -2.68 -17.60 -4.33
N VAL A 192 -3.52 -17.04 -3.45
CA VAL A 192 -4.84 -17.58 -3.13
C VAL A 192 -5.90 -16.65 -3.71
N ASN A 193 -6.72 -17.20 -4.60
CA ASN A 193 -7.77 -16.43 -5.28
C ASN A 193 -9.05 -16.37 -4.43
N TYR A 194 -9.69 -15.20 -4.40
CA TYR A 194 -10.96 -15.05 -3.69
C TYR A 194 -11.88 -13.99 -4.31
N ILE A 195 -13.14 -14.01 -3.86
CA ILE A 195 -14.16 -13.00 -4.22
C ILE A 195 -14.29 -12.03 -3.05
N ARG A 196 -13.94 -10.76 -3.29
CA ARG A 196 -14.07 -9.71 -2.26
C ARG A 196 -15.53 -9.40 -2.00
N GLN A 197 -15.93 -9.47 -0.74
CA GLN A 197 -17.28 -9.18 -0.29
C GLN A 197 -17.56 -7.68 -0.22
N PRO A 198 -18.84 -7.26 -0.25
CA PRO A 198 -19.20 -5.90 0.14
C PRO A 198 -18.82 -5.66 1.59
N ARG A 199 -18.62 -4.40 1.97
CA ARG A 199 -18.37 -4.04 3.36
C ARG A 199 -19.54 -4.49 4.24
N PHE A 200 -19.23 -5.12 5.38
CA PHE A 200 -20.24 -5.66 6.29
C PHE A 200 -21.08 -4.53 6.91
N SER A 201 -20.42 -3.46 7.39
CA SER A 201 -21.06 -2.28 7.97
C SER A 201 -20.18 -1.04 7.85
N GLY A 202 -20.78 0.15 8.00
CA GLY A 202 -20.09 1.45 8.00
C GLY A 202 -19.93 2.11 6.62
N GLU A 203 -19.46 3.35 6.59
CA GLU A 203 -19.31 4.17 5.39
C GLU A 203 -18.05 3.85 4.57
N LYS A 204 -18.10 4.14 3.26
CA LYS A 204 -16.93 4.01 2.36
C LYS A 204 -15.89 5.09 2.70
N LYS A 205 -14.73 4.70 3.23
CA LYS A 205 -13.67 5.62 3.65
C LYS A 205 -12.87 6.25 2.50
N TYR A 206 -12.89 5.68 1.28
CA TYR A 206 -12.07 6.14 0.15
C TYR A 206 -12.90 6.40 -1.11
N PRO A 207 -13.17 7.68 -1.46
CA PRO A 207 -13.75 8.03 -2.74
C PRO A 207 -12.75 7.76 -3.90
N LEU A 208 -13.28 7.55 -5.12
CA LEU A 208 -12.48 7.16 -6.30
C LEU A 208 -11.37 8.16 -6.64
N PHE A 209 -11.65 9.46 -6.49
CA PHE A 209 -10.72 10.57 -6.75
C PHE A 209 -10.20 11.23 -5.47
N GLY A 210 -10.17 10.47 -4.35
CA GLY A 210 -9.60 10.96 -3.12
C GLY A 210 -8.07 11.05 -3.15
N SER A 211 -7.49 11.81 -2.23
CA SER A 211 -6.04 11.94 -2.09
C SER A 211 -5.33 10.61 -1.77
N GLY A 212 -6.03 9.65 -1.17
CA GLY A 212 -5.50 8.34 -0.81
C GLY A 212 -5.07 7.51 -2.02
N PRO A 213 -5.96 7.17 -2.96
CA PRO A 213 -5.61 6.40 -4.16
C PRO A 213 -4.52 7.04 -5.02
N ILE A 214 -4.50 8.37 -5.12
CA ILE A 214 -3.46 9.10 -5.88
C ILE A 214 -2.09 8.97 -5.18
N LYS A 215 -2.06 9.13 -3.85
CA LYS A 215 -0.83 8.94 -3.07
C LYS A 215 -0.29 7.52 -3.19
N GLU A 216 -1.16 6.51 -3.07
CA GLU A 216 -0.77 5.11 -3.25
C GLU A 216 -0.23 4.82 -4.66
N PHE A 217 -0.83 5.40 -5.69
CA PHE A 217 -0.37 5.26 -7.07
C PHE A 217 1.03 5.88 -7.26
N ILE A 218 1.23 7.12 -6.80
CA ILE A 218 2.54 7.78 -6.85
C ILE A 218 3.57 6.99 -6.04
N ASN A 219 3.21 6.56 -4.83
CA ASN A 219 4.09 5.76 -3.98
C ASN A 219 4.48 4.44 -4.66
N GLY A 220 3.53 3.74 -5.27
CA GLY A 220 3.79 2.50 -6.01
C GLY A 220 4.79 2.66 -7.17
N ILE A 221 4.73 3.77 -7.91
CA ILE A 221 5.67 4.04 -9.00
C ILE A 221 7.03 4.46 -8.45
N THR A 222 7.07 5.44 -7.55
CA THR A 222 8.33 6.07 -7.12
C THR A 222 9.13 5.24 -6.12
N SER A 223 8.52 4.22 -5.48
CA SER A 223 9.22 3.30 -4.57
C SER A 223 10.16 2.33 -5.28
N TYR A 224 9.80 1.91 -6.50
CA TYR A 224 10.49 0.81 -7.18
C TYR A 224 10.92 1.17 -8.60
N SER A 225 11.06 2.46 -8.92
CA SER A 225 11.49 2.88 -10.25
C SER A 225 12.10 4.27 -10.28
N LEU A 226 13.15 4.40 -11.07
CA LEU A 226 13.72 5.69 -11.48
C LEU A 226 13.24 6.12 -12.88
N LYS A 227 12.48 5.28 -13.58
CA LYS A 227 12.00 5.54 -14.94
C LYS A 227 11.25 6.86 -15.10
N PRO A 228 10.42 7.32 -14.13
CA PRO A 228 9.79 8.64 -14.24
C PRO A 228 10.77 9.80 -14.37
N LEU A 229 11.98 9.69 -13.79
CA LEU A 229 13.01 10.74 -13.93
C LEU A 229 13.52 10.84 -15.38
N TYR A 230 13.57 9.72 -16.10
CA TYR A 230 13.98 9.70 -17.51
C TYR A 230 12.97 10.37 -18.43
N ILE A 231 11.70 10.52 -18.03
CA ILE A 231 10.70 11.29 -18.78
C ILE A 231 11.14 12.76 -18.88
N GLY A 232 11.68 13.33 -17.80
CA GLY A 232 12.23 14.67 -17.80
C GLY A 232 13.40 14.84 -18.77
N LEU A 233 14.33 13.86 -18.80
CA LEU A 233 15.43 13.85 -19.76
C LEU A 233 14.93 13.73 -21.20
N PHE A 234 13.96 12.85 -21.45
CA PHE A 234 13.35 12.69 -22.78
C PHE A 234 12.67 13.98 -23.26
N LEU A 235 11.89 14.64 -22.40
CA LEU A 235 11.25 15.91 -22.72
C LEU A 235 12.29 17.01 -23.00
N GLY A 236 13.36 17.07 -22.22
CA GLY A 236 14.47 17.99 -22.44
C GLY A 236 15.14 17.76 -23.80
N PHE A 237 15.45 16.52 -24.16
CA PHE A 237 16.01 16.17 -25.45
C PHE A 237 15.05 16.47 -26.61
N LEU A 238 13.78 16.14 -26.47
CA LEU A 238 12.76 16.46 -27.48
C LEU A 238 12.64 17.97 -27.69
N SER A 239 12.64 18.73 -26.59
CA SER A 239 12.61 20.20 -26.62
C SER A 239 13.83 20.75 -27.35
N PHE A 240 15.02 20.19 -27.11
CA PHE A 240 16.24 20.58 -27.81
C PHE A 240 16.16 20.31 -29.33
N LEU A 241 15.64 19.15 -29.76
CA LEU A 241 15.44 18.85 -31.17
C LEU A 241 14.47 19.82 -31.84
N ILE A 242 13.35 20.14 -31.16
CA ILE A 242 12.37 21.11 -31.66
C ILE A 242 13.03 22.50 -31.81
N ALA A 243 13.86 22.92 -30.87
CA ALA A 243 14.58 24.18 -30.97
C ALA A 243 15.52 24.23 -32.20
N ILE A 244 16.22 23.13 -32.49
CA ILE A 244 17.07 23.03 -33.69
C ILE A 244 16.22 23.14 -34.97
N VAL A 245 15.10 22.45 -35.05
CA VAL A 245 14.19 22.51 -36.21
C VAL A 245 13.68 23.95 -36.42
N ILE A 246 13.25 24.63 -35.35
CA ILE A 246 12.80 26.03 -35.43
C ILE A 246 13.92 26.95 -35.86
N LEU A 247 15.16 26.74 -35.37
CA LEU A 247 16.32 27.52 -35.76
C LEU A 247 16.62 27.37 -37.26
N ILE A 248 16.70 26.13 -37.75
CA ILE A 248 16.98 25.82 -39.17
C ILE A 248 15.88 26.44 -40.05
N TYR A 249 14.61 26.28 -39.68
CA TYR A 249 13.48 26.85 -40.41
C TYR A 249 13.52 28.38 -40.44
N SER A 250 13.86 29.01 -39.34
CA SER A 250 13.99 30.47 -39.25
C SER A 250 15.13 31.01 -40.14
N LEU A 251 16.29 30.30 -40.15
CA LEU A 251 17.41 30.64 -41.05
C LEU A 251 17.05 30.47 -42.51
N TYR A 252 16.33 29.41 -42.89
CA TYR A 252 15.86 29.15 -44.23
C TYR A 252 14.94 30.30 -44.72
N LEU A 253 13.96 30.73 -43.90
CA LEU A 253 13.08 31.84 -44.23
C LEU A 253 13.87 33.17 -44.41
N LYS A 254 14.84 33.42 -43.53
CA LYS A 254 15.66 34.64 -43.63
C LYS A 254 16.50 34.68 -44.90
N ILE A 255 17.08 33.56 -45.30
CA ILE A 255 17.90 33.46 -46.54
C ILE A 255 17.01 33.67 -47.79
N ASN A 256 15.76 33.20 -47.79
CA ASN A 256 14.84 33.36 -48.88
C ASN A 256 14.07 34.70 -48.91
N GLY A 257 14.46 35.65 -48.03
CA GLY A 257 13.84 36.97 -47.98
C GLY A 257 12.38 36.98 -47.44
N SER A 258 11.93 35.88 -46.83
CA SER A 258 10.61 35.72 -46.23
C SER A 258 10.59 36.24 -44.80
N SER A 259 9.43 36.79 -44.37
CA SER A 259 9.26 37.18 -42.97
C SER A 259 9.22 35.96 -42.04
N VAL A 260 9.96 35.99 -40.92
CA VAL A 260 9.86 34.94 -39.88
C VAL A 260 8.48 35.07 -39.19
N PRO A 261 7.74 33.96 -39.01
CA PRO A 261 6.45 33.99 -38.29
C PRO A 261 6.58 34.66 -36.93
N GLY A 262 5.67 35.57 -36.64
CA GLY A 262 5.79 36.56 -35.57
C GLY A 262 5.53 36.02 -34.16
N LEU A 263 5.08 36.89 -33.28
CA LEU A 263 4.88 36.80 -31.84
C LEU A 263 4.18 35.48 -31.37
N ALA A 264 3.23 34.96 -32.15
CA ALA A 264 2.52 33.72 -31.81
C ALA A 264 3.43 32.51 -31.69
N LEU A 265 4.37 32.34 -32.65
CA LEU A 265 5.35 31.24 -32.59
C LEU A 265 6.27 31.34 -31.37
N VAL A 266 6.68 32.57 -31.00
CA VAL A 266 7.50 32.83 -29.81
C VAL A 266 6.73 32.43 -28.55
N TYR A 267 5.46 32.80 -28.39
CA TYR A 267 4.66 32.46 -27.22
C TYR A 267 4.44 30.94 -27.11
N ILE A 268 4.12 30.25 -28.21
CA ILE A 268 3.95 28.78 -28.21
C ILE A 268 5.26 28.09 -27.82
N THR A 269 6.37 28.53 -28.36
CA THR A 269 7.69 27.96 -28.09
C THR A 269 8.10 28.15 -26.61
N ILE A 270 7.95 29.36 -26.08
CA ILE A 270 8.22 29.65 -24.67
C ILE A 270 7.30 28.80 -23.77
N SER A 271 6.02 28.75 -24.05
CA SER A 271 5.05 27.97 -23.26
C SER A 271 5.38 26.48 -23.27
N PHE A 272 5.77 25.91 -24.41
CA PHE A 272 6.17 24.50 -24.51
C PHE A 272 7.43 24.20 -23.70
N PHE A 273 8.48 25.00 -23.84
CA PHE A 273 9.73 24.79 -23.09
C PHE A 273 9.52 25.00 -21.58
N SER A 274 8.80 26.06 -21.21
CA SER A 274 8.51 26.32 -19.79
C SER A 274 7.67 25.19 -19.19
N GLY A 275 6.66 24.69 -19.91
CA GLY A 275 5.86 23.54 -19.49
C GLY A 275 6.70 22.28 -19.30
N SER A 276 7.60 21.98 -20.24
CA SER A 276 8.51 20.83 -20.17
C SER A 276 9.47 20.93 -18.97
N ILE A 277 10.01 22.11 -18.69
CA ILE A 277 10.89 22.37 -17.54
C ILE A 277 10.11 22.19 -16.24
N LEU A 278 8.94 22.82 -16.10
CA LEU A 278 8.12 22.73 -14.89
C LEU A 278 7.68 21.31 -14.61
N PHE A 279 7.29 20.54 -15.64
CA PHE A 279 6.92 19.14 -15.50
C PHE A 279 8.11 18.30 -15.02
N SER A 280 9.28 18.46 -15.60
CA SER A 280 10.52 17.77 -15.20
C SER A 280 10.93 18.10 -13.77
N LEU A 281 10.85 19.38 -13.37
CA LEU A 281 11.10 19.84 -12.01
C LEU A 281 10.05 19.27 -11.03
N GLY A 282 8.80 19.14 -11.45
CA GLY A 282 7.74 18.52 -10.65
C GLY A 282 8.05 17.06 -10.33
N ILE A 283 8.47 16.27 -11.33
CA ILE A 283 8.90 14.88 -11.12
C ILE A 283 10.11 14.85 -10.16
N LEU A 284 11.15 15.63 -10.43
CA LEU A 284 12.32 15.71 -9.56
C LEU A 284 11.92 16.08 -8.13
N GLY A 285 11.01 17.03 -7.95
CA GLY A 285 10.50 17.45 -6.66
C GLY A 285 9.88 16.32 -5.85
N ILE A 286 9.17 15.38 -6.50
CA ILE A 286 8.60 14.20 -5.83
C ILE A 286 9.71 13.30 -5.26
N TYR A 287 10.78 13.05 -6.00
CA TYR A 287 11.91 12.24 -5.53
C TYR A 287 12.72 12.94 -4.45
N VAL A 288 12.95 14.26 -4.58
CA VAL A 288 13.61 15.06 -3.53
C VAL A 288 12.79 15.07 -2.25
N ALA A 289 11.46 15.21 -2.34
CA ALA A 289 10.58 15.13 -1.18
C ALA A 289 10.69 13.76 -0.50
N ARG A 290 10.78 12.66 -1.27
CA ARG A 290 10.97 11.31 -0.72
C ARG A 290 12.32 11.18 -0.01
N ILE A 291 13.43 11.64 -0.63
CA ILE A 291 14.76 11.65 0.00
C ILE A 291 14.72 12.45 1.30
N PHE A 292 14.06 13.61 1.31
CA PHE A 292 13.89 14.42 2.51
C PHE A 292 13.14 13.71 3.63
N GLU A 293 12.07 12.95 3.29
CA GLU A 293 11.33 12.14 4.27
C GLU A 293 12.21 11.04 4.86
N GLU A 294 12.99 10.32 4.03
CA GLU A 294 13.90 9.27 4.47
C GLU A 294 15.05 9.80 5.34
N THR A 295 15.65 10.93 4.97
CA THR A 295 16.78 11.52 5.69
C THR A 295 16.41 12.09 7.05
N ARG A 296 15.15 12.49 7.25
CA ARG A 296 14.66 12.96 8.55
C ARG A 296 14.65 11.89 9.63
N SER A 297 14.67 10.61 9.25
CA SER A 297 14.72 9.43 10.16
C SER A 297 13.69 9.48 11.29
N ARG A 298 12.53 10.12 11.06
CA ARG A 298 11.44 10.12 12.04
C ARG A 298 10.76 8.75 12.05
N GLU A 299 10.29 8.34 13.22
CA GLU A 299 9.47 7.14 13.31
C GLU A 299 8.13 7.33 12.58
N ASN A 300 7.67 6.30 11.88
CA ASN A 300 6.43 6.31 11.10
C ASN A 300 5.19 6.45 11.98
N TYR A 301 5.31 6.09 13.26
CA TYR A 301 4.23 6.08 14.22
C TYR A 301 4.77 6.23 15.65
N VAL A 302 3.88 6.57 16.56
CA VAL A 302 4.15 6.59 18.00
C VAL A 302 3.04 5.81 18.71
N ILE A 303 3.43 4.79 19.45
CA ILE A 303 2.51 4.02 20.28
C ILE A 303 2.26 4.80 21.58
N LYS A 304 0.99 4.99 21.94
CA LYS A 304 0.60 5.57 23.22
C LYS A 304 0.69 4.53 24.34
N GLU A 305 0.14 3.36 24.09
CA GLU A 305 0.12 2.26 25.06
C GLU A 305 -0.12 0.91 24.38
N ILE A 306 0.25 -0.18 25.04
CA ILE A 306 -0.02 -1.57 24.59
C ILE A 306 -0.74 -2.28 25.75
N ILE A 307 -1.96 -2.75 25.48
CA ILE A 307 -2.79 -3.51 26.42
C ILE A 307 -2.70 -4.98 26.03
N LYS A 308 -1.97 -5.77 26.80
CA LYS A 308 -1.83 -7.21 26.60
C LYS A 308 -2.97 -7.97 27.28
N PRO A 309 -3.34 -9.17 26.79
CA PRO A 309 -4.26 -10.03 27.51
C PRO A 309 -3.70 -10.34 28.89
N ASN A 310 -4.56 -10.33 29.91
CA ASN A 310 -4.15 -10.78 31.23
C ASN A 310 -3.61 -12.21 31.10
N SER A 311 -2.36 -12.44 31.48
CA SER A 311 -1.87 -13.80 31.64
C SER A 311 -2.79 -14.45 32.68
N LYS A 312 -3.70 -15.35 32.26
CA LYS A 312 -4.32 -16.26 33.22
C LYS A 312 -3.13 -16.99 33.86
N ASN A 313 -2.94 -16.77 35.16
CA ASN A 313 -1.96 -17.52 35.94
C ASN A 313 -2.10 -18.99 35.55
N GLU A 314 -1.00 -19.53 35.00
CA GLU A 314 -0.83 -20.97 34.85
C GLU A 314 -0.89 -21.67 36.20
#